data_ea755745c31ad353a0354575f1ca6916
#
_entry.id   ea755745c31ad353a0354575f1ca6916
#
_cell.length_a   1.000
_cell.length_b   1.000
_cell.length_c   1.000
_cell.angle_alpha   90.00
_cell.angle_beta   90.00
_cell.angle_gamma   90.00
#
_symmetry.space_group_name_H-M   'P 1'
#
loop_
_entity.id
_entity.type
_entity.pdbx_description
1 polymer ?
#
loop_
_entity_poly.entity_id
_entity_poly.type
_entity_poly.pdbx_seq_one_letter_code
_entity_poly.pdbx_strand_id
1 'polypeptide(L)'
;MATGTDQTSYYNESTVTLLPYMQAVPETYELLSNSQDILLMPGSRAVEISEERDTDIYAESLLKSGEAYLRTFEDGTESLDRQEGDVTGYFNLAALARRYDDEKARGTVIVIGSASMFTEAWIYENTYQDAFLRMLFRALGTKTPASLDISTKSAVRSGLCLGSLSWAVWVSALLPLLVLILALVILLPRRHL
;
A
#
# COMPACT_ATOMS: atom_id res chain seq x y z
N MET A 1 0.70 -15.34 -4.54
CA MET A 1 0.52 -14.50 -3.34
C MET A 1 0.94 -15.32 -2.13
N ALA A 2 1.66 -14.73 -1.20
CA ALA A 2 2.05 -15.40 0.04
C ALA A 2 0.96 -15.21 1.10
N THR A 3 0.57 -16.28 1.77
CA THR A 3 -0.50 -16.31 2.79
C THR A 3 0.05 -16.98 4.04
N GLY A 4 -0.06 -16.31 5.20
CA GLY A 4 0.47 -16.81 6.47
C GLY A 4 -0.31 -17.98 7.00
N THR A 5 0.38 -18.96 7.58
CA THR A 5 -0.21 -20.17 8.15
C THR A 5 -0.28 -20.13 9.67
N ASP A 6 0.61 -19.40 10.31
CA ASP A 6 0.70 -19.26 11.76
C ASP A 6 0.29 -17.85 12.20
N GLN A 7 -0.35 -17.73 13.37
CA GLN A 7 -0.77 -16.45 13.95
C GLN A 7 0.37 -15.46 14.16
N THR A 8 1.62 -15.96 14.24
CA THR A 8 2.82 -15.10 14.32
C THR A 8 3.27 -14.58 12.96
N SER A 9 2.74 -15.10 11.86
CA SER A 9 3.15 -14.75 10.50
C SER A 9 2.25 -13.74 9.82
N TYR A 10 1.08 -13.41 10.40
CA TYR A 10 0.16 -12.42 9.83
C TYR A 10 -0.47 -11.50 10.89
N TYR A 11 -0.96 -10.36 10.44
CA TYR A 11 -1.51 -9.30 11.28
C TYR A 11 -3.02 -9.42 11.45
N ASN A 12 -3.48 -9.39 12.70
CA ASN A 12 -4.87 -9.57 13.08
C ASN A 12 -5.43 -10.88 12.48
N GLU A 13 -6.61 -10.89 11.93
CA GLU A 13 -7.24 -12.05 11.30
C GLU A 13 -6.96 -12.12 9.78
N SER A 14 -6.11 -11.22 9.25
CA SER A 14 -5.83 -11.13 7.81
C SER A 14 -4.61 -11.96 7.42
N THR A 15 -4.82 -13.20 7.01
CA THR A 15 -3.75 -14.11 6.56
C THR A 15 -2.93 -13.59 5.37
N VAL A 16 -3.45 -12.58 4.66
CA VAL A 16 -2.78 -11.93 3.52
C VAL A 16 -1.96 -10.70 3.91
N THR A 17 -2.07 -10.23 5.16
CA THR A 17 -1.24 -9.14 5.69
C THR A 17 -0.14 -9.75 6.54
N LEU A 18 1.01 -9.98 5.90
CA LEU A 18 2.13 -10.67 6.53
C LEU A 18 2.88 -9.76 7.51
N LEU A 19 3.42 -10.41 8.55
CA LEU A 19 4.39 -9.87 9.50
C LEU A 19 5.78 -10.39 9.09
N PRO A 20 6.58 -9.62 8.33
CA PRO A 20 7.88 -10.09 7.89
C PRO A 20 8.91 -10.03 8.99
N TYR A 21 9.85 -10.96 8.94
CA TYR A 21 11.07 -10.92 9.72
C TYR A 21 12.14 -10.16 8.95
N MET A 22 12.61 -9.06 9.52
CA MET A 22 13.72 -8.29 8.96
C MET A 22 15.02 -9.06 9.13
N GLN A 23 15.79 -9.17 8.05
CA GLN A 23 17.08 -9.85 8.07
C GLN A 23 18.16 -8.87 8.55
N ALA A 24 19.15 -9.38 9.28
CA ALA A 24 20.25 -8.59 9.82
C ALA A 24 21.30 -8.33 8.73
N VAL A 25 21.01 -7.38 7.85
CA VAL A 25 21.93 -6.86 6.84
C VAL A 25 22.34 -5.44 7.19
N PRO A 26 23.46 -4.92 6.68
CA PRO A 26 23.96 -3.59 7.07
C PRO A 26 22.92 -2.47 6.98
N GLU A 27 22.05 -2.53 5.99
CA GLU A 27 21.00 -1.54 5.74
C GLU A 27 19.91 -1.54 6.80
N THR A 28 19.61 -2.70 7.37
CA THR A 28 18.51 -2.90 8.32
C THR A 28 18.91 -2.77 9.78
N TYR A 29 20.21 -2.72 10.10
CA TYR A 29 20.68 -2.69 11.50
C TYR A 29 20.08 -1.57 12.32
N GLU A 30 19.93 -0.38 11.75
CA GLU A 30 19.35 0.77 12.44
C GLU A 30 17.90 0.51 12.85
N LEU A 31 17.13 -0.18 11.98
CA LEU A 31 15.74 -0.50 12.24
C LEU A 31 15.57 -1.68 13.21
N LEU A 32 16.46 -2.68 13.12
CA LEU A 32 16.43 -3.85 14.01
C LEU A 32 16.65 -3.49 15.49
N SER A 33 17.33 -2.38 15.77
CA SER A 33 17.55 -1.91 17.12
C SER A 33 16.25 -1.40 17.79
N ASN A 34 15.22 -1.07 17.01
CA ASN A 34 13.92 -0.59 17.47
C ASN A 34 12.88 -1.74 17.51
N SER A 35 13.11 -2.71 18.36
CA SER A 35 12.43 -4.02 18.38
C SER A 35 10.95 -4.03 18.74
N GLN A 36 10.30 -2.89 18.92
CA GLN A 36 8.86 -2.80 19.26
C GLN A 36 7.97 -2.47 18.07
N ASP A 37 8.53 -2.16 16.93
CA ASP A 37 7.79 -1.70 15.78
C ASP A 37 7.52 -2.87 14.81
N ILE A 38 6.30 -2.90 14.29
CA ILE A 38 5.80 -3.96 13.43
C ILE A 38 5.74 -3.45 11.99
N LEU A 39 6.41 -4.15 11.08
CA LEU A 39 6.28 -3.91 9.65
C LEU A 39 5.13 -4.75 9.10
N LEU A 40 4.29 -4.16 8.28
CA LEU A 40 3.13 -4.82 7.68
C LEU A 40 3.29 -4.93 6.16
N MET A 41 3.05 -6.12 5.62
CA MET A 41 3.16 -6.39 4.19
C MET A 41 1.84 -6.97 3.64
N PRO A 42 0.85 -6.14 3.32
CA PRO A 42 -0.42 -6.60 2.77
C PRO A 42 -0.25 -7.07 1.31
N GLY A 43 -0.90 -8.17 0.97
CA GLY A 43 -0.96 -8.67 -0.40
C GLY A 43 0.40 -9.03 -1.00
N SER A 44 1.29 -9.61 -0.21
CA SER A 44 2.68 -9.87 -0.61
C SER A 44 2.82 -10.99 -1.63
N ARG A 45 3.82 -10.86 -2.49
CA ARG A 45 4.34 -11.90 -3.37
C ARG A 45 5.73 -12.32 -2.90
N ALA A 46 6.08 -13.58 -3.09
CA ALA A 46 7.44 -14.03 -2.87
C ALA A 46 8.38 -13.47 -3.93
N VAL A 47 9.60 -13.16 -3.49
CA VAL A 47 10.71 -12.71 -4.33
C VAL A 47 11.75 -13.81 -4.34
N GLU A 48 12.06 -14.33 -5.51
CA GLU A 48 13.09 -15.34 -5.69
C GLU A 48 14.43 -14.65 -5.99
N ILE A 49 15.47 -15.09 -5.28
CA ILE A 49 16.85 -14.69 -5.55
C ILE A 49 17.49 -15.80 -6.36
N SER A 50 17.75 -15.54 -7.65
CA SER A 50 18.38 -16.52 -8.52
C SER A 50 19.77 -16.89 -8.02
N GLU A 51 20.06 -18.19 -8.06
CA GLU A 51 21.40 -18.71 -7.82
C GLU A 51 22.32 -18.47 -9.02
N GLU A 52 21.72 -18.48 -10.23
CA GLU A 52 22.43 -18.15 -11.48
C GLU A 52 22.53 -16.63 -11.62
N ARG A 53 23.65 -16.08 -11.16
CA ARG A 53 23.96 -14.65 -11.26
C ARG A 53 25.46 -14.43 -11.54
N ASP A 54 25.75 -13.28 -12.14
CA ASP A 54 27.11 -12.86 -12.37
C ASP A 54 27.86 -12.72 -11.03
N THR A 55 29.16 -13.02 -11.03
CA THR A 55 30.00 -12.97 -9.82
C THR A 55 30.14 -11.57 -9.23
N ASP A 56 29.87 -10.54 -10.02
CA ASP A 56 29.87 -9.14 -9.61
C ASP A 56 28.53 -8.68 -8.99
N ILE A 57 27.51 -9.56 -8.97
CA ILE A 57 26.20 -9.29 -8.39
C ILE A 57 26.08 -9.98 -7.01
N TYR A 58 25.96 -9.19 -5.99
CA TYR A 58 25.61 -9.63 -4.64
C TYR A 58 24.13 -9.39 -4.39
N ALA A 59 23.40 -10.41 -3.96
CA ALA A 59 21.98 -10.31 -3.65
C ALA A 59 21.67 -10.95 -2.30
N GLU A 60 20.88 -10.26 -1.49
CA GLU A 60 20.48 -10.70 -0.16
C GLU A 60 19.01 -10.38 0.14
N SER A 61 18.42 -11.16 1.05
CA SER A 61 17.07 -10.93 1.51
C SER A 61 17.04 -9.82 2.56
N LEU A 62 16.16 -8.85 2.41
CA LEU A 62 15.87 -7.82 3.41
C LEU A 62 14.77 -8.28 4.37
N LEU A 63 13.73 -8.91 3.83
CA LEU A 63 12.56 -9.34 4.56
C LEU A 63 12.20 -10.78 4.20
N LYS A 64 11.89 -11.59 5.20
CA LYS A 64 11.38 -12.96 5.03
C LYS A 64 10.02 -13.10 5.69
N SER A 65 9.15 -13.93 5.11
CA SER A 65 7.90 -14.31 5.75
C SER A 65 8.16 -15.17 6.99
N GLY A 66 7.18 -15.25 7.87
CA GLY A 66 6.98 -16.42 8.74
C GLY A 66 6.60 -17.63 7.91
N GLU A 67 6.12 -18.68 8.57
CA GLU A 67 5.59 -19.82 7.85
C GLU A 67 4.37 -19.39 7.02
N ALA A 68 4.43 -19.67 5.73
CA ALA A 68 3.43 -19.24 4.76
C ALA A 68 3.32 -20.27 3.63
N TYR A 69 2.27 -20.17 2.82
CA TYR A 69 2.16 -20.90 1.57
C TYR A 69 2.02 -19.92 0.39
N LEU A 70 2.52 -20.33 -0.77
CA LEU A 70 2.38 -19.57 -2.00
C LEU A 70 1.13 -20.02 -2.75
N ARG A 71 0.19 -19.11 -2.86
CA ARG A 71 -1.00 -19.32 -3.67
C ARG A 71 -0.80 -18.74 -5.06
N THR A 72 -0.98 -19.58 -6.06
CA THR A 72 -1.06 -19.16 -7.46
C THR A 72 -2.53 -18.99 -7.82
N PHE A 73 -2.89 -17.82 -8.31
CA PHE A 73 -4.23 -17.56 -8.81
C PHE A 73 -4.26 -17.94 -10.29
N GLU A 74 -4.90 -19.04 -10.60
CA GLU A 74 -5.21 -19.43 -11.96
C GLU A 74 -6.69 -19.13 -12.22
N ASP A 75 -6.98 -18.58 -13.39
CA ASP A 75 -8.33 -18.43 -13.95
C ASP A 75 -9.40 -17.77 -13.05
N GLY A 76 -9.04 -16.70 -12.34
CA GLY A 76 -10.01 -15.86 -11.63
C GLY A 76 -10.59 -16.47 -10.36
N THR A 77 -10.04 -17.57 -9.84
CA THR A 77 -10.38 -18.07 -8.51
C THR A 77 -9.70 -17.23 -7.44
N GLU A 78 -10.49 -16.52 -6.66
CA GLU A 78 -10.02 -15.65 -5.56
C GLU A 78 -9.92 -16.41 -4.21
N SER A 79 -10.00 -17.73 -4.18
CA SER A 79 -9.91 -18.48 -2.93
C SER A 79 -8.51 -18.36 -2.34
N LEU A 80 -8.45 -17.92 -1.10
CA LEU A 80 -7.23 -17.83 -0.30
C LEU A 80 -6.92 -19.13 0.44
N ASP A 81 -7.80 -20.13 0.38
CA ASP A 81 -7.63 -21.40 1.05
C ASP A 81 -6.48 -22.20 0.43
N ARG A 82 -5.66 -22.80 1.28
CA ARG A 82 -4.59 -23.68 0.85
C ARG A 82 -5.13 -24.83 0.00
N GLN A 83 -4.47 -25.09 -1.12
CA GLN A 83 -4.78 -26.21 -2.01
C GLN A 83 -3.65 -27.22 -2.05
N GLU A 84 -3.97 -28.41 -2.55
CA GLU A 84 -2.98 -29.44 -2.83
C GLU A 84 -2.04 -28.95 -3.92
N GLY A 85 -0.73 -28.96 -3.63
CA GLY A 85 0.30 -28.44 -4.53
C GLY A 85 0.83 -27.03 -4.16
N ASP A 86 0.19 -26.31 -3.25
CA ASP A 86 0.73 -25.05 -2.76
C ASP A 86 2.04 -25.27 -1.99
N VAL A 87 3.07 -24.53 -2.36
CA VAL A 87 4.39 -24.60 -1.72
C VAL A 87 4.33 -23.90 -0.37
N THR A 88 4.70 -24.63 0.68
CA THR A 88 4.75 -24.12 2.05
C THR A 88 6.19 -23.88 2.48
N GLY A 89 6.47 -22.80 3.20
CA GLY A 89 7.80 -22.50 3.72
C GLY A 89 7.98 -21.05 4.11
N TYR A 90 9.25 -20.64 4.17
CA TYR A 90 9.68 -19.27 4.44
C TYR A 90 10.13 -18.62 3.14
N PHE A 91 9.50 -17.52 2.78
CA PHE A 91 9.74 -16.86 1.50
C PHE A 91 10.40 -15.51 1.69
N ASN A 92 11.30 -15.15 0.77
CA ASN A 92 11.78 -13.78 0.73
C ASN A 92 10.63 -12.88 0.24
N LEU A 93 10.38 -11.80 0.94
CA LEU A 93 9.35 -10.80 0.62
C LEU A 93 9.95 -9.51 0.11
N ALA A 94 11.21 -9.24 0.43
CA ALA A 94 12.00 -8.16 -0.15
C ALA A 94 13.44 -8.60 -0.29
N ALA A 95 14.08 -8.19 -1.36
CA ALA A 95 15.48 -8.47 -1.64
C ALA A 95 16.20 -7.23 -2.16
N LEU A 96 17.48 -7.14 -1.86
CA LEU A 96 18.40 -6.13 -2.35
C LEU A 96 19.46 -6.81 -3.20
N ALA A 97 19.73 -6.28 -4.38
CA ALA A 97 20.83 -6.71 -5.22
C ALA A 97 21.74 -5.53 -5.54
N ARG A 98 23.05 -5.76 -5.47
CA ARG A 98 24.08 -4.78 -5.82
C ARG A 98 25.05 -5.35 -6.81
N ARG A 99 25.36 -4.55 -7.79
CA ARG A 99 26.44 -4.82 -8.72
C ARG A 99 27.70 -4.08 -8.26
N TYR A 100 28.81 -4.79 -8.18
CA TYR A 100 30.10 -4.24 -7.80
C TYR A 100 31.03 -4.19 -9.01
N ASP A 101 31.85 -3.14 -9.06
CA ASP A 101 32.92 -2.98 -10.02
C ASP A 101 34.10 -2.37 -9.24
N ASP A 102 35.22 -3.10 -9.17
CA ASP A 102 36.39 -2.72 -8.37
C ASP A 102 36.01 -2.29 -6.93
N GLU A 103 35.29 -3.15 -6.20
CA GLU A 103 34.80 -2.93 -4.82
C GLU A 103 33.81 -1.77 -4.66
N LYS A 104 33.43 -1.09 -5.73
CA LYS A 104 32.45 -0.01 -5.69
C LYS A 104 31.08 -0.49 -6.17
N ALA A 105 30.05 -0.21 -5.41
CA ALA A 105 28.68 -0.44 -5.85
C ALA A 105 28.37 0.50 -7.02
N ARG A 106 28.09 -0.09 -8.19
CA ARG A 106 27.73 0.62 -9.43
C ARG A 106 26.23 0.77 -9.60
N GLY A 107 25.47 -0.17 -9.07
CA GLY A 107 24.03 -0.16 -9.14
C GLY A 107 23.45 -0.93 -7.98
N THR A 108 22.29 -0.46 -7.52
CA THR A 108 21.51 -1.11 -6.46
C THR A 108 20.08 -1.25 -6.97
N VAL A 109 19.52 -2.43 -6.80
CA VAL A 109 18.12 -2.74 -7.09
C VAL A 109 17.49 -3.29 -5.83
N ILE A 110 16.31 -2.83 -5.49
CA ILE A 110 15.51 -3.36 -4.41
C ILE A 110 14.18 -3.82 -4.99
N VAL A 111 13.82 -5.05 -4.70
CA VAL A 111 12.55 -5.66 -5.10
C VAL A 111 11.74 -5.94 -3.86
N ILE A 112 10.49 -5.51 -3.86
CA ILE A 112 9.57 -5.66 -2.74
C ILE A 112 8.29 -6.32 -3.23
N GLY A 113 7.88 -7.37 -2.55
CA GLY A 113 6.73 -8.20 -2.93
C GLY A 113 5.36 -7.55 -2.65
N SER A 114 5.30 -6.44 -1.90
CA SER A 114 4.05 -5.75 -1.58
C SER A 114 4.11 -4.28 -2.01
N ALA A 115 3.33 -3.93 -3.03
CA ALA A 115 3.15 -2.53 -3.41
C ALA A 115 2.21 -1.80 -2.46
N SER A 116 1.26 -2.51 -1.89
CA SER A 116 0.23 -1.95 -1.00
C SER A 116 0.80 -1.40 0.31
N MET A 117 1.95 -1.91 0.77
CA MET A 117 2.59 -1.43 2.00
C MET A 117 2.98 0.05 1.95
N PHE A 118 3.11 0.63 0.76
CA PHE A 118 3.48 2.03 0.56
C PHE A 118 2.28 2.93 0.25
N THR A 119 1.07 2.43 0.38
CA THR A 119 -0.12 3.26 0.24
C THR A 119 -0.34 4.15 1.47
N GLU A 120 -1.04 5.25 1.27
CA GLU A 120 -1.34 6.23 2.31
C GLU A 120 -1.94 5.58 3.57
N ALA A 121 -2.85 4.62 3.38
CA ALA A 121 -3.51 3.91 4.47
C ALA A 121 -2.53 3.21 5.44
N TRP A 122 -1.44 2.65 4.92
CA TRP A 122 -0.48 1.90 5.74
C TRP A 122 0.67 2.76 6.25
N ILE A 123 1.12 3.76 5.47
CA ILE A 123 2.22 4.65 5.88
C ILE A 123 1.82 5.56 7.03
N TYR A 124 0.60 6.13 7.00
CA TYR A 124 0.15 7.05 8.06
C TYR A 124 -0.23 6.35 9.35
N GLU A 125 -0.69 5.12 9.27
CA GLU A 125 -1.06 4.35 10.46
C GLU A 125 0.15 3.70 11.14
N ASN A 126 1.27 3.55 10.43
CA ASN A 126 2.44 2.86 10.93
C ASN A 126 3.74 3.62 10.61
N THR A 127 4.29 4.26 11.63
CA THR A 127 5.55 5.03 11.53
C THR A 127 6.76 4.16 11.12
N TYR A 128 6.71 2.85 11.38
CA TYR A 128 7.78 1.93 11.01
C TYR A 128 7.84 1.68 9.50
N GLN A 129 6.70 1.74 8.82
CA GLN A 129 6.61 1.70 7.37
C GLN A 129 7.36 2.87 6.73
N ASP A 130 7.21 4.09 7.28
CA ASP A 130 7.93 5.28 6.82
C ASP A 130 9.45 5.16 7.09
N ALA A 131 9.83 4.66 8.28
CA ALA A 131 11.23 4.43 8.62
C ALA A 131 11.88 3.40 7.68
N PHE A 132 11.16 2.32 7.35
CA PHE A 132 11.60 1.32 6.38
C PHE A 132 11.76 1.92 4.97
N LEU A 133 10.80 2.72 4.52
CA LEU A 133 10.88 3.42 3.24
C LEU A 133 12.10 4.35 3.16
N ARG A 134 12.39 5.10 4.21
CA ARG A 134 13.57 5.96 4.29
C ARG A 134 14.87 5.15 4.22
N MET A 135 14.92 4.00 4.89
CA MET A 135 16.04 3.08 4.81
C MET A 135 16.27 2.60 3.36
N LEU A 136 15.21 2.23 2.64
CA LEU A 136 15.28 1.82 1.24
C LEU A 136 15.89 2.92 0.36
N PHE A 137 15.46 4.17 0.52
CA PHE A 137 16.03 5.30 -0.23
C PHE A 137 17.52 5.53 0.10
N ARG A 138 17.92 5.36 1.36
CA ARG A 138 19.35 5.42 1.73
C ARG A 138 20.15 4.30 1.07
N ALA A 139 19.61 3.06 1.06
CA ALA A 139 20.25 1.90 0.44
C ALA A 139 20.42 2.07 -1.07
N LEU A 140 19.51 2.78 -1.74
CA LEU A 140 19.61 3.13 -3.16
C LEU A 140 20.69 4.19 -3.44
N GLY A 141 21.37 4.69 -2.40
CA GLY A 141 22.42 5.71 -2.57
C GLY A 141 21.89 7.08 -2.98
N THR A 142 20.59 7.28 -2.91
CA THR A 142 20.03 8.64 -2.98
C THR A 142 20.56 9.38 -1.76
N LYS A 143 21.53 10.30 -1.97
CA LYS A 143 21.84 11.29 -0.95
C LYS A 143 20.49 11.84 -0.54
N THR A 144 20.11 11.62 0.74
CA THR A 144 18.89 12.25 1.26
C THR A 144 18.96 13.69 0.82
N PRO A 145 18.08 14.17 -0.07
CA PRO A 145 18.05 15.58 -0.35
C PRO A 145 17.83 16.20 1.02
N ALA A 146 18.76 17.08 1.43
CA ALA A 146 18.54 17.94 2.56
C ALA A 146 17.21 18.61 2.27
N SER A 147 16.15 18.17 2.97
CA SER A 147 14.77 18.58 2.74
C SER A 147 14.40 18.72 1.26
N LEU A 148 13.89 17.65 0.65
CA LEU A 148 12.87 17.86 -0.35
C LEU A 148 11.70 18.50 0.45
N ASP A 149 11.68 19.83 0.46
CA ASP A 149 10.48 20.58 0.78
C ASP A 149 9.52 20.40 -0.40
N ILE A 150 9.07 19.15 -0.55
CA ILE A 150 7.90 18.86 -1.34
C ILE A 150 6.78 19.38 -0.45
N SER A 151 6.45 20.65 -0.67
CA SER A 151 5.21 21.18 -0.13
C SER A 151 4.16 20.13 -0.45
N THR A 152 3.63 19.51 0.60
CA THR A 152 2.57 18.52 0.45
C THR A 152 1.53 19.18 -0.45
N LYS A 153 1.51 18.77 -1.72
CA LYS A 153 0.39 19.07 -2.58
C LYS A 153 -0.76 18.43 -1.80
N SER A 154 -1.49 19.27 -1.07
CA SER A 154 -2.70 18.77 -0.46
C SER A 154 -3.42 18.09 -1.62
N ALA A 155 -3.53 16.79 -1.55
CA ALA A 155 -4.44 16.05 -2.41
C ALA A 155 -5.81 16.57 -1.97
N VAL A 156 -6.12 17.76 -2.43
CA VAL A 156 -7.50 18.20 -2.49
C VAL A 156 -8.11 17.11 -3.34
N ARG A 157 -8.64 16.09 -2.65
CA ARG A 157 -9.66 15.27 -3.29
C ARG A 157 -10.56 16.30 -3.91
N SER A 158 -10.51 16.42 -5.22
CA SER A 158 -11.54 17.06 -5.99
C SER A 158 -12.76 16.13 -5.89
N GLY A 159 -13.21 15.91 -4.66
CA GLY A 159 -14.60 15.62 -4.44
C GLY A 159 -15.29 16.74 -5.17
N LEU A 160 -16.28 16.43 -5.98
CA LEU A 160 -17.20 17.42 -6.48
C LEU A 160 -17.50 18.36 -5.31
N CYS A 161 -16.71 19.44 -5.18
CA CYS A 161 -17.12 20.58 -4.41
C CYS A 161 -18.35 21.04 -5.17
N LEU A 162 -19.50 20.61 -4.72
CA LEU A 162 -20.74 21.33 -4.91
C LEU A 162 -20.52 22.72 -4.28
N GLY A 163 -19.63 23.45 -4.91
CA GLY A 163 -19.43 24.87 -4.64
C GLY A 163 -20.72 25.53 -5.00
N SER A 164 -21.48 25.79 -3.97
CA SER A 164 -22.83 26.32 -3.94
C SER A 164 -23.94 25.27 -3.97
N LEU A 165 -23.99 24.42 -2.96
CA LEU A 165 -25.21 23.71 -2.58
C LEU A 165 -26.37 24.71 -2.35
N SER A 166 -26.03 26.00 -2.14
CA SER A 166 -26.99 27.06 -1.91
C SER A 166 -27.97 27.22 -3.07
N TRP A 167 -27.54 27.22 -4.33
CA TRP A 167 -28.45 27.39 -5.47
C TRP A 167 -29.36 26.15 -5.65
N ALA A 168 -28.87 24.94 -5.39
CA ALA A 168 -29.71 23.73 -5.45
C ALA A 168 -30.78 23.72 -4.35
N VAL A 169 -30.46 24.22 -3.16
CA VAL A 169 -31.42 24.41 -2.07
C VAL A 169 -32.46 25.47 -2.47
N TRP A 170 -32.05 26.60 -3.08
CA TRP A 170 -32.99 27.62 -3.55
C TRP A 170 -33.87 27.12 -4.66
N VAL A 171 -33.34 26.36 -5.63
CA VAL A 171 -34.16 25.76 -6.71
C VAL A 171 -35.15 24.76 -6.16
N SER A 172 -34.74 23.89 -5.23
CA SER A 172 -35.66 22.89 -4.63
C SER A 172 -36.74 23.52 -3.77
N ALA A 173 -36.51 24.67 -3.15
CA ALA A 173 -37.50 25.40 -2.38
C ALA A 173 -38.40 26.28 -3.23
N LEU A 174 -37.87 26.94 -4.27
CA LEU A 174 -38.64 27.83 -5.18
C LEU A 174 -39.58 27.07 -6.11
N LEU A 175 -39.19 25.89 -6.57
CA LEU A 175 -39.97 25.11 -7.54
C LEU A 175 -41.34 24.68 -7.00
N PRO A 176 -41.49 24.12 -5.80
CA PRO A 176 -42.79 23.79 -5.23
C PRO A 176 -43.62 25.06 -4.91
N LEU A 177 -42.99 26.15 -4.51
CA LEU A 177 -43.67 27.42 -4.28
C LEU A 177 -44.26 27.99 -5.56
N LEU A 178 -43.54 27.93 -6.67
CA LEU A 178 -43.99 28.37 -7.98
C LEU A 178 -45.18 27.53 -8.50
N VAL A 179 -45.13 26.22 -8.30
CA VAL A 179 -46.24 25.31 -8.65
C VAL A 179 -47.49 25.64 -7.80
N LEU A 180 -47.30 25.93 -6.53
CA LEU A 180 -48.42 26.29 -5.62
C LEU A 180 -49.05 27.61 -6.03
N ILE A 181 -48.29 28.64 -6.39
CA ILE A 181 -48.78 29.93 -6.91
C ILE A 181 -49.55 29.73 -8.23
N LEU A 182 -48.99 28.93 -9.15
CA LEU A 182 -49.66 28.62 -10.44
C LEU A 182 -50.99 27.90 -10.22
N ALA A 183 -51.03 26.94 -9.32
CA ALA A 183 -52.25 26.21 -8.95
C ALA A 183 -53.30 27.17 -8.36
N LEU A 184 -52.86 28.12 -7.51
CA LEU A 184 -53.74 29.11 -6.88
C LEU A 184 -54.33 30.08 -7.94
N VAL A 185 -53.52 30.55 -8.88
CA VAL A 185 -53.94 31.42 -10.00
C VAL A 185 -54.95 30.73 -10.92
N ILE A 186 -54.79 29.42 -11.14
CA ILE A 186 -55.69 28.65 -12.00
C ILE A 186 -57.01 28.28 -11.28
N LEU A 187 -56.95 28.01 -9.99
CA LEU A 187 -58.09 27.55 -9.21
C LEU A 187 -59.00 28.69 -8.71
N LEU A 188 -58.42 29.85 -8.37
CA LEU A 188 -59.16 30.99 -7.84
C LEU A 188 -60.24 31.56 -8.86
N PRO A 189 -59.93 31.76 -10.13
CA PRO A 189 -60.93 32.24 -11.05
C PRO A 189 -62.09 31.22 -11.38
N ARG A 190 -61.79 29.92 -11.18
CA ARG A 190 -62.82 28.88 -11.38
C ARG A 190 -63.82 28.78 -10.21
N ARG A 191 -63.64 29.45 -9.14
CA ARG A 191 -64.50 29.44 -7.97
C ARG A 191 -65.53 30.57 -7.99
N HIS A 192 -65.42 31.45 -8.99
CA HIS A 192 -66.37 32.59 -9.17
C HIS A 192 -67.20 32.52 -10.49
N LEU A 193 -67.17 31.37 -11.14
CA LEU A 193 -68.11 30.95 -12.19
C LEU A 193 -68.94 29.79 -11.66
#